data_e1a3fd05390e7a8a78ba364335689637
#
_entry.id   e1a3fd05390e7a8a78ba364335689637
#
_cell.length_a   1.000
_cell.length_b   1.000
_cell.length_c   1.000
_cell.angle_alpha   90.00
_cell.angle_beta   90.00
_cell.angle_gamma   90.00
#
_symmetry.space_group_name_H-M   'P 1'
#
loop_
_entity.id
_entity.type
_entity.pdbx_description
1 polymer ?
#
loop_
_entity_poly.entity_id
_entity_poly.type
_entity_poly.pdbx_seq_one_letter_code
_entity_poly.pdbx_strand_id
1 'polypeptide(L)'
;MASLLKENDDTVRWGIIGAGAVCEVKSGPAFYKCDKSKLIAICRRSEQEGKDFCARHNVPKYYSNVDDILNDNEINAIYISTPPSTHHEIAMKCLAKNLPTYVEKPLGRNYTETLDIVNKFKQKKLPLFVAYYRRSQSKFLHAKKLIE
;
A
#
# COMPACT_ATOMS: atom_id res chain seq x y z
N MET A 1 10.65 16.66 -9.56
CA MET A 1 10.29 15.54 -8.68
C MET A 1 10.76 15.91 -7.28
N ALA A 2 9.86 16.32 -6.38
CA ALA A 2 10.25 16.53 -4.99
C ALA A 2 10.59 15.17 -4.39
N SER A 3 11.79 15.02 -3.84
CA SER A 3 12.20 13.84 -3.10
C SER A 3 11.28 13.69 -1.90
N LEU A 4 10.38 12.73 -1.93
CA LEU A 4 9.50 12.37 -0.80
C LEU A 4 10.27 11.61 0.29
N LEU A 5 11.53 11.28 0.04
CA LEU A 5 12.46 10.67 0.96
C LEU A 5 13.37 11.77 1.53
N LYS A 6 13.63 11.76 2.83
CA LYS A 6 14.67 12.62 3.43
C LYS A 6 16.00 12.38 2.70
N GLU A 7 16.78 13.41 2.44
CA GLU A 7 17.94 13.45 1.56
C GLU A 7 19.02 12.33 1.72
N ASN A 8 18.85 11.40 2.67
CA ASN A 8 19.79 10.29 2.89
C ASN A 8 19.10 8.94 3.19
N ASP A 9 17.78 8.81 2.99
CA ASP A 9 17.06 7.56 3.28
C ASP A 9 16.21 7.10 2.07
N ASP A 10 16.85 6.31 1.21
CA ASP A 10 16.21 5.66 0.05
C ASP A 10 15.25 4.51 0.44
N THR A 11 15.01 4.27 1.72
CA THR A 11 14.21 3.14 2.18
C THR A 11 12.72 3.48 2.19
N VAL A 12 11.92 2.66 1.53
CA VAL A 12 10.46 2.73 1.64
C VAL A 12 10.02 2.00 2.91
N ARG A 13 9.39 2.74 3.81
CA ARG A 13 8.87 2.22 5.09
C ARG A 13 7.36 2.13 5.01
N TRP A 14 6.89 0.89 4.86
CA TRP A 14 5.50 0.59 4.60
C TRP A 14 4.64 0.47 5.85
N GLY A 15 3.44 1.04 5.78
CA GLY A 15 2.30 0.63 6.59
C GLY A 15 1.30 -0.16 5.74
N ILE A 16 0.82 -1.31 6.22
CA ILE A 16 -0.23 -2.08 5.55
C ILE A 16 -1.56 -1.87 6.26
N ILE A 17 -2.58 -1.42 5.54
CA ILE A 17 -3.96 -1.33 6.03
C ILE A 17 -4.77 -2.48 5.43
N GLY A 18 -5.24 -3.40 6.29
CA GLY A 18 -5.97 -4.59 5.87
C GLY A 18 -5.09 -5.82 5.68
N ALA A 19 -4.18 -6.11 6.63
CA ALA A 19 -3.31 -7.28 6.60
C ALA A 19 -4.09 -8.60 6.70
N GLY A 20 -4.70 -9.04 5.61
CA GLY A 20 -5.47 -10.27 5.47
C GLY A 20 -4.76 -11.34 4.64
N ALA A 21 -5.50 -12.33 4.14
CA ALA A 21 -4.97 -13.48 3.40
C ALA A 21 -4.07 -13.11 2.21
N VAL A 22 -4.35 -12.00 1.51
CA VAL A 22 -3.50 -11.53 0.40
C VAL A 22 -2.10 -11.15 0.89
N CYS A 23 -2.02 -10.55 2.08
CA CYS A 23 -0.74 -10.16 2.69
C CYS A 23 0.04 -11.35 3.23
N GLU A 24 -0.63 -12.46 3.60
CA GLU A 24 0.05 -13.65 4.11
C GLU A 24 0.95 -14.29 3.06
N VAL A 25 0.43 -14.50 1.86
CA VAL A 25 1.08 -15.37 0.87
C VAL A 25 1.50 -14.67 -0.42
N LYS A 26 0.97 -13.47 -0.70
CA LYS A 26 1.22 -12.79 -1.97
C LYS A 26 2.01 -11.50 -1.82
N SER A 27 1.36 -10.45 -1.28
CA SER A 27 1.95 -9.10 -1.27
C SER A 27 2.81 -8.81 -0.05
N GLY A 28 2.44 -9.32 1.13
CA GLY A 28 3.14 -9.03 2.39
C GLY A 28 4.63 -9.32 2.36
N PRO A 29 5.06 -10.53 1.94
CA PRO A 29 6.48 -10.86 1.88
C PRO A 29 7.34 -9.93 1.03
N ALA A 30 6.78 -9.32 -0.02
CA ALA A 30 7.52 -8.38 -0.86
C ALA A 30 7.97 -7.13 -0.10
N PHE A 31 7.16 -6.64 0.83
CA PHE A 31 7.44 -5.41 1.59
C PHE A 31 8.62 -5.51 2.56
N TYR A 32 9.06 -6.71 2.91
CA TYR A 32 10.22 -6.92 3.79
C TYR A 32 11.33 -7.76 3.19
N LYS A 33 11.13 -8.31 1.96
CA LYS A 33 12.16 -9.09 1.25
C LYS A 33 12.87 -8.31 0.15
N CYS A 34 12.30 -7.20 -0.32
CA CYS A 34 12.91 -6.36 -1.33
C CYS A 34 13.95 -5.43 -0.71
N ASP A 35 15.04 -5.18 -1.44
CA ASP A 35 16.03 -4.19 -1.05
C ASP A 35 15.39 -2.80 -0.89
N LYS A 36 15.86 -2.03 0.10
CA LYS A 36 15.35 -0.69 0.41
C LYS A 36 13.86 -0.64 0.72
N SER A 37 13.31 -1.74 1.24
CA SER A 37 11.90 -1.86 1.61
C SER A 37 11.78 -2.48 3.00
N LYS A 38 10.99 -1.86 3.88
CA LYS A 38 10.75 -2.32 5.26
C LYS A 38 9.27 -2.23 5.58
N LEU A 39 8.73 -3.28 6.18
CA LEU A 39 7.38 -3.26 6.74
C LEU A 39 7.47 -2.80 8.19
N ILE A 40 6.95 -1.61 8.49
CA ILE A 40 7.01 -0.98 9.82
C ILE A 40 5.80 -1.34 10.65
N ALA A 41 4.61 -1.31 10.04
CA ALA A 41 3.37 -1.52 10.78
C ALA A 41 2.29 -2.17 9.92
N ILE A 42 1.35 -2.81 10.61
CA ILE A 42 0.07 -3.20 10.01
C ILE A 42 -1.10 -2.60 10.79
N CYS A 43 -2.22 -2.42 10.09
CA CYS A 43 -3.51 -2.09 10.66
C CYS A 43 -4.53 -3.17 10.32
N ARG A 44 -5.16 -3.73 11.35
CA ARG A 44 -6.20 -4.75 11.22
C ARG A 44 -7.22 -4.63 12.37
N ARG A 45 -8.50 -4.82 12.09
CA ARG A 45 -9.58 -4.69 13.08
C ARG A 45 -9.50 -5.69 14.23
N SER A 46 -9.15 -6.94 13.92
CA SER A 46 -8.97 -7.99 14.92
C SER A 46 -7.58 -7.87 15.54
N GLU A 47 -7.52 -7.51 16.81
CA GLU A 47 -6.26 -7.36 17.55
C GLU A 47 -5.48 -8.67 17.63
N GLN A 48 -6.17 -9.77 17.95
CA GLN A 48 -5.55 -11.09 18.04
C GLN A 48 -4.86 -11.48 16.72
N GLU A 49 -5.58 -11.37 15.59
CA GLU A 49 -5.03 -11.73 14.28
C GLU A 49 -3.97 -10.72 13.81
N GLY A 50 -4.07 -9.46 14.23
CA GLY A 50 -3.07 -8.44 13.91
C GLY A 50 -1.76 -8.69 14.65
N LYS A 51 -1.82 -8.98 15.94
CA LYS A 51 -0.64 -9.34 16.77
C LYS A 51 0.00 -10.65 16.31
N ASP A 52 -0.82 -11.65 15.97
CA ASP A 52 -0.33 -12.90 15.40
C ASP A 52 0.42 -12.68 14.08
N PHE A 53 -0.14 -11.86 13.16
CA PHE A 53 0.54 -11.48 11.92
C PHE A 53 1.89 -10.81 12.23
N CYS A 54 1.92 -9.85 13.14
CA CYS A 54 3.15 -9.15 13.52
C CYS A 54 4.21 -10.12 14.04
N ALA A 55 3.82 -11.06 14.90
CA ALA A 55 4.74 -12.06 15.45
C ALA A 55 5.32 -12.98 14.38
N ARG A 56 4.48 -13.50 13.46
CA ARG A 56 4.92 -14.42 12.40
C ARG A 56 5.77 -13.77 11.31
N HIS A 57 5.55 -12.48 11.05
CA HIS A 57 6.23 -11.74 9.98
C HIS A 57 7.28 -10.74 10.49
N ASN A 58 7.56 -10.74 11.81
CA ASN A 58 8.50 -9.80 12.45
C ASN A 58 8.18 -8.33 12.16
N VAL A 59 6.87 -7.97 12.18
CA VAL A 59 6.43 -6.59 12.00
C VAL A 59 6.46 -5.86 13.34
N PRO A 60 7.16 -4.72 13.46
CA PRO A 60 7.36 -4.06 14.74
C PRO A 60 6.09 -3.53 15.42
N LYS A 61 5.12 -3.05 14.62
CA LYS A 61 3.98 -2.30 15.13
C LYS A 61 2.64 -2.83 14.61
N TYR A 62 1.66 -2.82 15.48
CA TYR A 62 0.26 -3.12 15.19
C TYR A 62 -0.63 -1.94 15.56
N TYR A 63 -1.60 -1.64 14.70
CA TYR A 63 -2.66 -0.67 14.92
C TYR A 63 -4.04 -1.28 14.66
N SER A 64 -5.02 -0.94 15.49
CA SER A 64 -6.43 -1.31 15.28
C SER A 64 -7.21 -0.26 14.48
N ASN A 65 -6.68 0.96 14.41
CA ASN A 65 -7.31 2.11 13.79
C ASN A 65 -6.47 2.65 12.61
N VAL A 66 -7.15 3.03 11.53
CA VAL A 66 -6.51 3.57 10.32
C VAL A 66 -5.85 4.92 10.60
N ASP A 67 -6.48 5.78 11.41
CA ASP A 67 -5.92 7.10 11.66
C ASP A 67 -4.63 7.04 12.48
N ASP A 68 -4.50 6.04 13.35
CA ASP A 68 -3.30 5.84 14.17
C ASP A 68 -2.09 5.43 13.33
N ILE A 69 -2.26 4.44 12.43
CA ILE A 69 -1.16 4.04 11.53
C ILE A 69 -0.77 5.17 10.57
N LEU A 70 -1.72 6.00 10.12
CA LEU A 70 -1.44 7.15 9.25
C LEU A 70 -0.74 8.31 9.97
N ASN A 71 -0.72 8.32 11.29
CA ASN A 71 0.00 9.29 12.12
C ASN A 71 1.39 8.79 12.56
N ASP A 72 1.78 7.57 12.21
CA ASP A 72 3.12 7.05 12.52
C ASP A 72 4.19 7.68 11.62
N ASN A 73 5.05 8.51 12.19
CA ASN A 73 6.10 9.24 11.49
C ASN A 73 7.22 8.34 10.91
N GLU A 74 7.29 7.08 11.31
CA GLU A 74 8.24 6.14 10.72
C GLU A 74 7.76 5.60 9.36
N ILE A 75 6.49 5.73 9.04
CA ILE A 75 5.89 5.26 7.79
C ILE A 75 5.99 6.38 6.74
N ASN A 76 6.45 6.02 5.54
CA ASN A 76 6.52 6.95 4.41
C ASN A 76 5.75 6.47 3.17
N ALA A 77 5.11 5.30 3.22
CA ALA A 77 4.22 4.79 2.18
C ALA A 77 3.17 3.84 2.76
N ILE A 78 1.99 3.82 2.18
CA ILE A 78 0.87 2.95 2.61
C ILE A 78 0.50 1.96 1.52
N TYR A 79 0.28 0.72 1.93
CA TYR A 79 -0.39 -0.29 1.11
C TYR A 79 -1.81 -0.55 1.65
N ILE A 80 -2.82 -0.41 0.79
CA ILE A 80 -4.23 -0.66 1.11
C ILE A 80 -4.63 -2.01 0.52
N SER A 81 -4.96 -2.98 1.38
CA SER A 81 -5.42 -4.33 1.00
C SER A 81 -6.72 -4.73 1.70
N THR A 82 -7.51 -3.75 2.03
CA THR A 82 -8.89 -3.91 2.55
C THR A 82 -9.86 -4.31 1.43
N PRO A 83 -11.13 -4.60 1.72
CA PRO A 83 -12.16 -4.74 0.70
C PRO A 83 -12.34 -3.45 -0.14
N PRO A 84 -12.69 -3.56 -1.44
CA PRO A 84 -12.82 -2.40 -2.34
C PRO A 84 -13.78 -1.31 -1.85
N SER A 85 -14.75 -1.66 -1.01
CA SER A 85 -15.70 -0.72 -0.42
C SER A 85 -15.07 0.36 0.47
N THR A 86 -13.85 0.14 0.94
CA THR A 86 -13.14 1.07 1.82
C THR A 86 -11.94 1.75 1.15
N HIS A 87 -11.59 1.36 -0.08
CA HIS A 87 -10.41 1.87 -0.78
C HIS A 87 -10.46 3.39 -0.95
N HIS A 88 -11.60 3.92 -1.41
CA HIS A 88 -11.75 5.36 -1.64
C HIS A 88 -11.53 6.15 -0.34
N GLU A 89 -12.23 5.81 0.74
CA GLU A 89 -12.11 6.50 2.03
C GLU A 89 -10.66 6.48 2.54
N ILE A 90 -10.03 5.30 2.57
CA ILE A 90 -8.67 5.15 3.09
C ILE A 90 -7.66 5.88 2.20
N ALA A 91 -7.81 5.81 0.88
CA ALA A 91 -6.95 6.54 -0.05
C ALA A 91 -7.04 8.06 0.15
N MET A 92 -8.25 8.60 0.43
CA MET A 92 -8.40 10.03 0.75
C MET A 92 -7.72 10.40 2.06
N LYS A 93 -7.74 9.55 3.08
CA LYS A 93 -7.00 9.76 4.32
C LYS A 93 -5.48 9.75 4.07
N CYS A 94 -4.97 8.81 3.28
CA CYS A 94 -3.56 8.79 2.87
C CYS A 94 -3.16 10.06 2.12
N LEU A 95 -4.00 10.51 1.18
CA LEU A 95 -3.81 11.76 0.43
C LEU A 95 -3.73 12.96 1.37
N ALA A 96 -4.60 13.05 2.37
CA ALA A 96 -4.59 14.14 3.36
C ALA A 96 -3.28 14.18 4.16
N LYS A 97 -2.68 13.01 4.43
CA LYS A 97 -1.39 12.86 5.13
C LYS A 97 -0.16 12.94 4.22
N ASN A 98 -0.34 13.20 2.92
CA ASN A 98 0.75 13.22 1.92
C ASN A 98 1.54 11.90 1.84
N LEU A 99 0.88 10.76 2.05
CA LEU A 99 1.50 9.45 1.99
C LEU A 99 1.33 8.83 0.61
N PRO A 100 2.42 8.52 -0.13
CA PRO A 100 2.40 7.68 -1.31
C PRO A 100 1.61 6.40 -1.04
N THR A 101 0.77 6.01 -1.98
CA THR A 101 -0.21 4.94 -1.71
C THR A 101 -0.20 3.89 -2.82
N TYR A 102 -0.14 2.62 -2.41
CA TYR A 102 -0.33 1.45 -3.25
C TYR A 102 -1.64 0.77 -2.85
N VAL A 103 -2.55 0.56 -3.79
CA VAL A 103 -3.92 0.06 -3.51
C VAL A 103 -4.16 -1.26 -4.23
N GLU A 104 -4.75 -2.23 -3.53
CA GLU A 104 -5.24 -3.45 -4.18
C GLU A 104 -6.28 -3.16 -5.25
N LYS A 105 -6.31 -4.08 -6.21
CA LYS A 105 -7.32 -4.03 -7.29
C LYS A 105 -8.69 -4.54 -6.77
N PRO A 106 -9.79 -4.01 -7.28
CA PRO A 106 -9.91 -2.80 -8.09
C PRO A 106 -9.67 -1.54 -7.26
N LEU A 107 -9.20 -0.45 -7.88
CA LEU A 107 -8.86 0.79 -7.16
C LEU A 107 -10.07 1.39 -6.43
N GLY A 108 -11.23 1.37 -7.06
CA GLY A 108 -12.51 1.80 -6.48
C GLY A 108 -13.63 0.83 -6.86
N ARG A 109 -14.80 0.95 -6.26
CA ARG A 109 -15.98 0.12 -6.55
C ARG A 109 -16.56 0.36 -7.94
N ASN A 110 -16.33 1.55 -8.49
CA ASN A 110 -16.87 2.01 -9.75
C ASN A 110 -15.95 3.05 -10.39
N TYR A 111 -16.34 3.49 -11.60
CA TYR A 111 -15.59 4.49 -12.36
C TYR A 111 -15.45 5.83 -11.62
N THR A 112 -16.53 6.31 -10.99
CA THR A 112 -16.55 7.61 -10.31
C THR A 112 -15.55 7.65 -9.14
N GLU A 113 -15.54 6.64 -8.28
CA GLU A 113 -14.58 6.54 -7.18
C GLU A 113 -13.14 6.43 -7.70
N THR A 114 -12.93 5.60 -8.72
CA THR A 114 -11.62 5.41 -9.33
C THR A 114 -11.10 6.73 -9.91
N LEU A 115 -11.93 7.46 -10.64
CA LEU A 115 -11.56 8.74 -11.25
C LEU A 115 -11.27 9.81 -10.21
N ASP A 116 -12.06 9.88 -9.13
CA ASP A 116 -11.85 10.82 -8.02
C ASP A 116 -10.49 10.58 -7.34
N ILE A 117 -10.18 9.32 -7.00
CA ILE A 117 -8.88 8.96 -6.41
C ILE A 117 -7.73 9.40 -7.33
N VAL A 118 -7.76 8.98 -8.60
CA VAL A 118 -6.69 9.27 -9.57
C VAL A 118 -6.48 10.78 -9.73
N ASN A 119 -7.57 11.53 -9.92
CA ASN A 119 -7.49 12.98 -10.14
C ASN A 119 -6.91 13.72 -8.92
N LYS A 120 -7.35 13.38 -7.72
CA LYS A 120 -6.88 14.02 -6.48
C LYS A 120 -5.40 13.73 -6.21
N PHE A 121 -4.95 12.49 -6.39
CA PHE A 121 -3.53 12.14 -6.25
C PHE A 121 -2.69 12.84 -7.31
N LYS A 122 -3.17 12.90 -8.57
CA LYS A 122 -2.50 13.62 -9.67
C LYS A 122 -2.38 15.12 -9.39
N GLN A 123 -3.46 15.78 -8.94
CA GLN A 123 -3.46 17.19 -8.57
C GLN A 123 -2.44 17.49 -7.47
N LYS A 124 -2.32 16.62 -6.48
CA LYS A 124 -1.37 16.74 -5.39
C LYS A 124 0.06 16.30 -5.74
N LYS A 125 0.26 15.77 -6.96
CA LYS A 125 1.54 15.17 -7.43
C LYS A 125 2.05 14.08 -6.48
N LEU A 126 1.15 13.37 -5.83
CA LEU A 126 1.47 12.31 -4.90
C LEU A 126 1.44 10.95 -5.62
N PRO A 127 2.44 10.07 -5.44
CA PRO A 127 2.47 8.76 -6.06
C PRO A 127 1.28 7.89 -5.67
N LEU A 128 0.61 7.33 -6.68
CA LEU A 128 -0.45 6.35 -6.53
C LEU A 128 -0.18 5.16 -7.44
N PHE A 129 -0.23 3.95 -6.88
CA PHE A 129 -0.06 2.70 -7.62
C PHE A 129 -1.25 1.78 -7.36
N VAL A 130 -1.60 0.99 -8.37
CA VAL A 130 -2.63 -0.05 -8.24
C VAL A 130 -1.99 -1.42 -8.45
N ALA A 131 -2.36 -2.40 -7.64
CA ALA A 131 -1.75 -3.74 -7.59
C ALA A 131 -2.08 -4.62 -8.81
N TYR A 132 -1.85 -4.11 -10.01
CA TYR A 132 -1.88 -4.87 -11.26
C TYR A 132 -0.52 -5.55 -11.52
N TYR A 133 -0.01 -6.29 -10.54
CA TYR A 133 1.33 -6.88 -10.53
C TYR A 133 1.66 -7.73 -11.77
N ARG A 134 0.66 -8.32 -12.43
CA ARG A 134 0.87 -9.09 -13.66
C ARG A 134 1.47 -8.27 -14.81
N ARG A 135 1.23 -6.95 -14.83
CA ARG A 135 1.80 -6.04 -15.85
C ARG A 135 3.32 -6.01 -15.85
N SER A 136 3.96 -6.36 -14.74
CA SER A 136 5.42 -6.36 -14.59
C SER A 136 6.02 -7.77 -14.62
N GLN A 137 5.22 -8.82 -14.74
CA GLN A 137 5.74 -10.18 -14.82
C GLN A 137 6.26 -10.49 -16.21
N SER A 138 7.46 -11.08 -16.30
CA SER A 138 8.18 -11.37 -17.55
C SER A 138 7.33 -12.13 -18.58
N LYS A 139 6.54 -13.12 -18.15
CA LYS A 139 5.65 -13.88 -19.04
C LYS A 139 4.58 -13.00 -19.72
N PHE A 140 4.01 -12.01 -19.02
CA PHE A 140 3.02 -11.09 -19.62
C PHE A 140 3.69 -10.02 -20.47
N LEU A 141 4.90 -9.57 -20.10
CA LEU A 141 5.69 -8.67 -20.93
C LEU A 141 6.15 -9.39 -22.22
N HIS A 142 6.49 -10.67 -22.13
CA HIS A 142 6.81 -11.47 -23.33
C HIS A 142 5.58 -11.63 -24.23
N ALA A 143 4.43 -12.03 -23.69
CA ALA A 143 3.20 -12.13 -24.45
C ALA A 143 2.83 -10.81 -25.16
N LYS A 144 2.97 -9.68 -24.46
CA LYS A 144 2.75 -8.34 -25.03
C LYS A 144 3.63 -8.11 -26.27
N LYS A 145 4.94 -8.41 -26.16
CA LYS A 145 5.89 -8.26 -27.29
C LYS A 145 5.56 -9.14 -28.52
N LEU A 146 4.84 -10.25 -28.34
CA LEU A 146 4.46 -11.13 -29.43
C LEU A 146 3.25 -10.62 -30.22
N ILE A 147 2.47 -9.68 -29.66
CA ILE A 147 1.25 -9.13 -30.28
C ILE A 147 1.41 -7.66 -30.70
N GLU A 148 2.49 -7.01 -30.35
CA GLU A 148 2.93 -5.71 -30.86
C GLU A 148 3.80 -5.87 -32.11
#